data_5ef2c80323f2c706034b9f7d0670c410
#
_entry.id   5ef2c80323f2c706034b9f7d0670c410
#
_cell.length_a   1.000
_cell.length_b   1.000
_cell.length_c   1.000
_cell.angle_alpha   90.00
_cell.angle_beta   90.00
_cell.angle_gamma   90.00
#
_symmetry.space_group_name_H-M   'P 1'
#
loop_
_entity.id
_entity.type
_entity.pdbx_description
1 polymer ?
#
loop_
_entity_poly.entity_id
_entity_poly.type
_entity_poly.pdbx_seq_one_letter_code
_entity_poly.pdbx_strand_id
1 'polypeptide(L)'
;MNKETRLLNKENNILDSKIKEENQAIFTDMICYLRSSNLSAYNIEVVRNDLTEMILSAQERGENINDVVGDDYKDFCNSIIDTFPPKTVGEKISDFTDTLSFSLAILLFINMLLSRDFINLIAGLIRGKNVTYSIPVTPGILIQIIAIITFATFLVHVITKNSLSLSESKEKLIIIIACIILSIALALSFMLRTAMFNIHALVLIGLIILFSLIHIIISRVL
;
A
#
# COMPACT_ATOMS: atom_id res chain seq x y z
N MET A 1 -5.52 -11.43 2.72
CA MET A 1 -4.48 -12.47 2.81
C MET A 1 -5.07 -13.67 3.54
N ASN A 2 -5.16 -14.82 2.87
CA ASN A 2 -5.77 -16.03 3.42
C ASN A 2 -4.94 -16.60 4.60
N LYS A 3 -5.49 -17.63 5.28
CA LYS A 3 -4.87 -18.18 6.50
C LYS A 3 -3.47 -18.77 6.24
N GLU A 4 -3.30 -19.46 5.12
CA GLU A 4 -2.02 -20.10 4.76
C GLU A 4 -0.94 -19.07 4.46
N THR A 5 -1.25 -18.08 3.62
CA THR A 5 -0.34 -16.97 3.32
C THR A 5 0.08 -16.20 4.58
N ARG A 6 -0.85 -16.00 5.53
CA ARG A 6 -0.55 -15.34 6.81
C ARG A 6 0.40 -16.14 7.70
N LEU A 7 0.23 -17.47 7.73
CA LEU A 7 1.13 -18.34 8.50
C LEU A 7 2.52 -18.31 7.89
N LEU A 8 2.61 -18.50 6.57
CA LEU A 8 3.88 -18.46 5.85
C LEU A 8 4.59 -17.10 5.98
N ASN A 9 3.85 -16.00 5.87
CA ASN A 9 4.41 -14.66 6.11
C ASN A 9 4.97 -14.50 7.52
N LYS A 10 4.29 -15.05 8.54
CA LYS A 10 4.78 -15.00 9.92
C LYS A 10 6.06 -15.82 10.10
N GLU A 11 6.14 -16.99 9.49
CA GLU A 11 7.33 -17.84 9.51
C GLU A 11 8.50 -17.16 8.79
N ASN A 12 8.26 -16.60 7.61
CA ASN A 12 9.23 -15.85 6.84
C ASN A 12 9.79 -14.65 7.63
N ASN A 13 8.95 -13.90 8.34
CA ASN A 13 9.43 -12.78 9.16
C ASN A 13 10.42 -13.22 10.25
N ILE A 14 10.27 -14.44 10.78
CA ILE A 14 11.21 -15.01 11.76
C ILE A 14 12.51 -15.44 11.07
N LEU A 15 12.41 -16.03 9.88
CA LEU A 15 13.59 -16.47 9.11
C LEU A 15 14.40 -15.28 8.59
N ASP A 16 13.75 -14.27 8.06
CA ASP A 16 14.39 -13.05 7.53
C ASP A 16 15.22 -12.33 8.61
N SER A 17 14.80 -12.39 9.88
CA SER A 17 15.55 -11.78 10.99
C SER A 17 16.92 -12.44 11.22
N LYS A 18 17.18 -13.61 10.65
CA LYS A 18 18.45 -14.33 10.72
C LYS A 18 19.41 -13.98 9.58
N ILE A 19 18.92 -13.26 8.55
CA ILE A 19 19.76 -12.79 7.45
C ILE A 19 20.72 -11.73 7.99
N LYS A 20 22.01 -11.86 7.69
CA LYS A 20 23.03 -10.90 8.08
C LYS A 20 22.78 -9.54 7.44
N GLU A 21 23.15 -8.47 8.13
CA GLU A 21 22.96 -7.08 7.72
C GLU A 21 23.53 -6.79 6.32
N GLU A 22 24.67 -7.38 5.98
CA GLU A 22 25.31 -7.26 4.66
C GLU A 22 24.45 -7.74 3.49
N ASN A 23 23.58 -8.74 3.71
CA ASN A 23 22.69 -9.34 2.71
C ASN A 23 21.28 -8.73 2.73
N GLN A 24 20.90 -8.02 3.81
CA GLN A 24 19.53 -7.56 4.01
C GLN A 24 19.06 -6.55 2.98
N ALA A 25 19.93 -5.62 2.54
CA ALA A 25 19.55 -4.61 1.56
C ALA A 25 19.15 -5.26 0.23
N ILE A 26 20.01 -6.12 -0.31
CA ILE A 26 19.77 -6.81 -1.58
C ILE A 26 18.55 -7.74 -1.48
N PHE A 27 18.44 -8.50 -0.39
CA PHE A 27 17.28 -9.36 -0.14
C PHE A 27 15.99 -8.56 -0.13
N THR A 28 15.96 -7.42 0.58
CA THR A 28 14.78 -6.56 0.64
C THR A 28 14.38 -6.04 -0.73
N ASP A 29 15.35 -5.61 -1.55
CA ASP A 29 15.10 -5.12 -2.91
C ASP A 29 14.54 -6.22 -3.81
N MET A 30 15.07 -7.45 -3.70
CA MET A 30 14.53 -8.61 -4.42
C MET A 30 13.08 -8.91 -4.02
N ILE A 31 12.76 -8.91 -2.72
CA ILE A 31 11.39 -9.13 -2.25
C ILE A 31 10.45 -7.99 -2.70
N CYS A 32 10.91 -6.73 -2.68
CA CYS A 32 10.15 -5.60 -3.21
C CYS A 32 9.85 -5.79 -4.72
N TYR A 33 10.85 -6.22 -5.49
CA TYR A 33 10.69 -6.50 -6.91
C TYR A 33 9.69 -7.64 -7.16
N LEU A 34 9.78 -8.75 -6.44
CA LEU A 34 8.85 -9.87 -6.52
C LEU A 34 7.42 -9.45 -6.16
N ARG A 35 7.23 -8.59 -5.15
CA ARG A 35 5.92 -8.03 -4.78
C ARG A 35 5.31 -7.15 -5.86
N SER A 36 6.12 -6.53 -6.71
CA SER A 36 5.64 -5.74 -7.86
C SER A 36 5.27 -6.61 -9.06
N SER A 37 5.64 -7.86 -9.05
CA SER A 37 5.39 -8.80 -10.12
C SER A 37 3.92 -9.26 -10.17
N ASN A 38 3.62 -10.08 -11.14
CA ASN A 38 2.29 -10.63 -11.35
C ASN A 38 2.03 -11.93 -10.58
N LEU A 39 2.80 -12.19 -9.52
CA LEU A 39 2.66 -13.36 -8.64
C LEU A 39 1.53 -13.16 -7.62
N SER A 40 0.81 -14.23 -7.27
CA SER A 40 -0.14 -14.20 -6.16
C SER A 40 0.57 -13.93 -4.82
N ALA A 41 -0.15 -13.40 -3.84
CA ALA A 41 0.42 -13.14 -2.51
C ALA A 41 0.99 -14.42 -1.87
N TYR A 42 0.36 -15.56 -2.10
CA TYR A 42 0.84 -16.86 -1.62
C TYR A 42 2.16 -17.25 -2.30
N ASN A 43 2.23 -17.15 -3.63
CA ASN A 43 3.45 -17.49 -4.37
C ASN A 43 4.62 -16.59 -4.00
N ILE A 44 4.36 -15.30 -3.73
CA ILE A 44 5.40 -14.38 -3.23
C ILE A 44 5.97 -14.86 -1.90
N GLU A 45 5.12 -15.29 -0.96
CA GLU A 45 5.62 -15.78 0.34
C GLU A 45 6.32 -17.16 0.21
N VAL A 46 5.92 -18.01 -0.73
CA VAL A 46 6.65 -19.27 -1.06
C VAL A 46 8.06 -18.93 -1.57
N VAL A 47 8.15 -18.08 -2.58
CA VAL A 47 9.44 -17.65 -3.14
C VAL A 47 10.32 -16.98 -2.09
N ARG A 48 9.71 -16.14 -1.23
CA ARG A 48 10.43 -15.49 -0.12
C ARG A 48 11.01 -16.51 0.84
N ASN A 49 10.25 -17.56 1.19
CA ASN A 49 10.74 -18.64 2.04
C ASN A 49 11.94 -19.34 1.41
N ASP A 50 11.82 -19.77 0.14
CA ASP A 50 12.88 -20.47 -0.58
C ASP A 50 14.15 -19.61 -0.69
N LEU A 51 14.01 -18.33 -1.01
CA LEU A 51 15.13 -17.37 -1.07
C LEU A 51 15.80 -17.20 0.29
N THR A 52 15.01 -17.08 1.36
CA THR A 52 15.54 -16.91 2.71
C THR A 52 16.34 -18.15 3.13
N GLU A 53 15.81 -19.35 2.92
CA GLU A 53 16.51 -20.61 3.23
C GLU A 53 17.79 -20.76 2.42
N MET A 54 17.78 -20.41 1.14
CA MET A 54 18.94 -20.42 0.27
C MET A 54 20.05 -19.49 0.78
N ILE A 55 19.68 -18.25 1.16
CA ILE A 55 20.62 -17.25 1.69
C ILE A 55 21.17 -17.69 3.06
N LEU A 56 20.33 -18.22 3.95
CA LEU A 56 20.76 -18.71 5.24
C LEU A 56 21.75 -19.89 5.11
N SER A 57 21.47 -20.81 4.20
CA SER A 57 22.38 -21.92 3.89
C SER A 57 23.72 -21.45 3.31
N ALA A 58 23.71 -20.40 2.48
CA ALA A 58 24.93 -19.75 1.98
C ALA A 58 25.73 -19.11 3.12
N GLN A 59 25.05 -18.41 4.02
CA GLN A 59 25.69 -17.80 5.19
C GLN A 59 26.38 -18.83 6.11
N GLU A 60 25.80 -20.03 6.26
CA GLU A 60 26.42 -21.14 7.02
C GLU A 60 27.71 -21.63 6.36
N ARG A 61 27.81 -21.58 5.04
CA ARG A 61 29.02 -21.90 4.27
C ARG A 61 30.04 -20.76 4.20
N GLY A 62 29.68 -19.56 4.74
CA GLY A 62 30.52 -18.36 4.66
C GLY A 62 30.45 -17.64 3.31
N GLU A 63 29.42 -17.92 2.52
CA GLU A 63 29.16 -17.31 1.21
C GLU A 63 28.22 -16.12 1.37
N ASN A 64 28.31 -15.16 0.44
CA ASN A 64 27.42 -14.01 0.36
C ASN A 64 26.24 -14.29 -0.58
N ILE A 65 25.23 -13.39 -0.56
CA ILE A 65 24.06 -13.47 -1.45
C ILE A 65 24.48 -13.48 -2.95
N ASN A 66 25.53 -12.73 -3.31
CA ASN A 66 26.05 -12.68 -4.68
C ASN A 66 26.60 -14.04 -5.15
N ASP A 67 27.20 -14.79 -4.24
CA ASP A 67 27.77 -16.10 -4.57
C ASP A 67 26.71 -17.13 -4.97
N VAL A 68 25.46 -16.90 -4.53
CA VAL A 68 24.34 -17.83 -4.75
C VAL A 68 23.40 -17.32 -5.86
N VAL A 69 23.12 -16.02 -5.88
CA VAL A 69 22.14 -15.40 -6.79
C VAL A 69 22.82 -14.84 -8.05
N GLY A 70 24.14 -14.60 -8.01
CA GLY A 70 24.89 -13.90 -9.04
C GLY A 70 24.75 -12.38 -8.94
N ASP A 71 25.31 -11.67 -9.91
CA ASP A 71 25.35 -10.21 -9.92
C ASP A 71 24.09 -9.58 -10.53
N ASP A 72 23.31 -10.31 -11.32
CA ASP A 72 22.06 -9.84 -11.93
C ASP A 72 20.83 -10.34 -11.16
N TYR A 73 20.55 -9.66 -10.04
CA TYR A 73 19.39 -9.97 -9.19
C TYR A 73 18.06 -9.85 -9.92
N LYS A 74 17.98 -8.96 -10.92
CA LYS A 74 16.76 -8.75 -11.69
C LYS A 74 16.48 -9.92 -12.61
N ASP A 75 17.49 -10.40 -13.33
CA ASP A 75 17.35 -11.57 -14.19
C ASP A 75 17.04 -12.83 -13.37
N PHE A 76 17.69 -12.97 -12.23
CA PHE A 76 17.39 -14.05 -11.28
C PHE A 76 15.93 -13.99 -10.81
N CYS A 77 15.42 -12.83 -10.37
CA CYS A 77 14.03 -12.68 -9.96
C CYS A 77 13.06 -12.96 -11.12
N ASN A 78 13.38 -12.52 -12.35
CA ASN A 78 12.55 -12.80 -13.53
C ASN A 78 12.49 -14.31 -13.81
N SER A 79 13.61 -15.02 -13.72
CA SER A 79 13.63 -16.46 -13.91
C SER A 79 12.71 -17.21 -12.92
N ILE A 80 12.64 -16.72 -11.68
CA ILE A 80 11.70 -17.27 -10.68
C ILE A 80 10.25 -16.91 -11.05
N ILE A 81 9.98 -15.66 -11.40
CA ILE A 81 8.64 -15.19 -11.75
C ILE A 81 8.05 -16.03 -12.88
N ASP A 82 8.87 -16.38 -13.88
CA ASP A 82 8.46 -17.16 -15.05
C ASP A 82 8.10 -18.62 -14.72
N THR A 83 8.50 -19.13 -13.55
CA THR A 83 8.15 -20.49 -13.10
C THR A 83 6.74 -20.59 -12.50
N PHE A 84 6.13 -19.48 -12.14
CA PHE A 84 4.83 -19.45 -11.49
C PHE A 84 3.73 -18.95 -12.41
N PRO A 85 2.48 -19.42 -12.25
CA PRO A 85 1.36 -18.87 -12.98
C PRO A 85 1.10 -17.41 -12.56
N PRO A 86 0.82 -16.50 -13.52
CA PRO A 86 0.50 -15.12 -13.20
C PRO A 86 -0.86 -15.02 -12.50
N LYS A 87 -1.05 -13.94 -11.72
CA LYS A 87 -2.36 -13.59 -11.12
C LYS A 87 -3.47 -13.62 -12.16
N THR A 88 -4.56 -14.24 -11.81
CA THR A 88 -5.81 -14.22 -12.59
C THR A 88 -6.40 -12.80 -12.61
N VAL A 89 -7.27 -12.52 -13.56
CA VAL A 89 -8.00 -11.24 -13.63
C VAL A 89 -8.82 -11.00 -12.36
N GLY A 90 -9.42 -12.06 -11.80
CA GLY A 90 -10.17 -12.00 -10.56
C GLY A 90 -9.32 -11.55 -9.37
N GLU A 91 -8.13 -12.12 -9.19
CA GLU A 91 -7.18 -11.73 -8.14
C GLU A 91 -6.74 -10.27 -8.29
N LYS A 92 -6.44 -9.81 -9.52
CA LYS A 92 -6.07 -8.41 -9.78
C LYS A 92 -7.19 -7.43 -9.41
N ILE A 93 -8.43 -7.76 -9.77
CA ILE A 93 -9.60 -6.93 -9.41
C ILE A 93 -9.79 -6.92 -7.90
N SER A 94 -9.64 -8.08 -7.24
CA SER A 94 -9.75 -8.17 -5.78
C SER A 94 -8.67 -7.36 -5.08
N ASP A 95 -7.40 -7.45 -5.49
CA ASP A 95 -6.29 -6.65 -4.95
C ASP A 95 -6.55 -5.15 -5.11
N PHE A 96 -7.00 -4.74 -6.30
CA PHE A 96 -7.33 -3.33 -6.57
C PHE A 96 -8.49 -2.85 -5.70
N THR A 97 -9.57 -3.64 -5.60
CA THR A 97 -10.74 -3.32 -4.79
C THR A 97 -10.39 -3.26 -3.31
N ASP A 98 -9.55 -4.15 -2.82
CA ASP A 98 -9.06 -4.17 -1.44
C ASP A 98 -8.29 -2.89 -1.11
N THR A 99 -7.29 -2.57 -1.92
CA THR A 99 -6.47 -1.37 -1.75
C THR A 99 -7.30 -0.09 -1.82
N LEU A 100 -8.22 0.01 -2.81
CA LEU A 100 -9.08 1.16 -2.98
C LEU A 100 -10.04 1.34 -1.79
N SER A 101 -10.69 0.25 -1.34
CA SER A 101 -11.63 0.28 -0.22
C SER A 101 -10.95 0.70 1.07
N PHE A 102 -9.78 0.13 1.37
CA PHE A 102 -9.01 0.49 2.56
C PHE A 102 -8.55 1.95 2.53
N SER A 103 -8.03 2.40 1.39
CA SER A 103 -7.61 3.80 1.19
C SER A 103 -8.78 4.77 1.36
N LEU A 104 -9.95 4.47 0.78
CA LEU A 104 -11.14 5.30 0.93
C LEU A 104 -11.63 5.33 2.38
N ALA A 105 -11.68 4.19 3.07
CA ALA A 105 -12.10 4.14 4.47
C ALA A 105 -11.24 5.03 5.34
N ILE A 106 -9.91 4.93 5.22
CA ILE A 106 -8.96 5.75 6.00
C ILE A 106 -9.08 7.23 5.64
N LEU A 107 -9.10 7.58 4.35
CA LEU A 107 -9.14 8.98 3.92
C LEU A 107 -10.46 9.65 4.31
N LEU A 108 -11.59 8.97 4.18
CA LEU A 108 -12.88 9.49 4.63
C LEU A 108 -12.91 9.66 6.15
N PHE A 109 -12.35 8.71 6.90
CA PHE A 109 -12.26 8.79 8.35
C PHE A 109 -11.40 9.97 8.81
N ILE A 110 -10.20 10.15 8.22
CA ILE A 110 -9.32 11.28 8.53
C ILE A 110 -9.99 12.61 8.16
N ASN A 111 -10.58 12.71 6.96
CA ASN A 111 -11.30 13.92 6.56
C ASN A 111 -12.46 14.24 7.51
N MET A 112 -13.23 13.24 7.95
CA MET A 112 -14.29 13.42 8.93
C MET A 112 -13.73 13.96 10.25
N LEU A 113 -12.69 13.34 10.81
CA LEU A 113 -12.09 13.76 12.08
C LEU A 113 -11.52 15.19 12.06
N LEU A 114 -10.93 15.58 10.92
CA LEU A 114 -10.32 16.91 10.75
C LEU A 114 -11.33 17.96 10.29
N SER A 115 -12.56 17.58 9.96
CA SER A 115 -13.62 18.51 9.55
C SER A 115 -14.05 19.39 10.74
N ARG A 116 -14.04 20.72 10.52
CA ARG A 116 -14.57 21.66 11.50
C ARG A 116 -16.04 21.41 11.81
N ASP A 117 -16.80 20.99 10.82
CA ASP A 117 -18.24 20.70 10.96
C ASP A 117 -18.47 19.51 11.86
N PHE A 118 -17.66 18.46 11.74
CA PHE A 118 -17.70 17.30 12.62
C PHE A 118 -17.27 17.65 14.06
N ILE A 119 -16.20 18.44 14.22
CA ILE A 119 -15.74 18.92 15.52
C ILE A 119 -16.83 19.76 16.19
N ASN A 120 -17.47 20.69 15.46
CA ASN A 120 -18.58 21.52 15.96
C ASN A 120 -19.80 20.69 16.31
N LEU A 121 -20.11 19.65 15.54
CA LEU A 121 -21.17 18.69 15.81
C LEU A 121 -20.95 17.99 17.16
N ILE A 122 -19.77 17.43 17.37
CA ILE A 122 -19.41 16.76 18.63
C ILE A 122 -19.44 17.74 19.81
N ALA A 123 -18.84 18.91 19.64
CA ALA A 123 -18.86 19.95 20.69
C ALA A 123 -20.28 20.43 21.03
N GLY A 124 -21.14 20.53 20.03
CA GLY A 124 -22.56 20.88 20.20
C GLY A 124 -23.36 19.82 20.96
N LEU A 125 -23.14 18.53 20.60
CA LEU A 125 -23.76 17.41 21.29
C LEU A 125 -23.37 17.36 22.78
N ILE A 126 -22.08 17.52 23.08
CA ILE A 126 -21.58 17.54 24.48
C ILE A 126 -22.22 18.67 25.28
N ARG A 127 -22.49 19.83 24.64
CA ARG A 127 -23.11 21.00 25.27
C ARG A 127 -24.64 20.96 25.28
N GLY A 128 -25.26 19.86 24.82
CA GLY A 128 -26.72 19.72 24.75
C GLY A 128 -27.42 20.70 23.78
N LYS A 129 -26.70 21.20 22.76
CA LYS A 129 -27.26 22.10 21.75
C LYS A 129 -27.89 21.31 20.60
N ASN A 130 -28.91 21.90 19.98
CA ASN A 130 -29.41 21.40 18.70
C ASN A 130 -28.30 21.55 17.62
N VAL A 131 -27.85 20.44 17.06
CA VAL A 131 -26.79 20.38 16.05
C VAL A 131 -27.32 19.88 14.72
N THR A 132 -26.78 20.40 13.62
CA THR A 132 -27.05 19.88 12.28
C THR A 132 -26.08 18.73 12.00
N TYR A 133 -26.63 17.57 11.68
CA TYR A 133 -25.84 16.37 11.31
C TYR A 133 -25.40 16.40 9.83
N SER A 134 -25.07 17.57 9.31
CA SER A 134 -24.77 17.80 7.90
C SER A 134 -23.29 18.16 7.73
N ILE A 135 -22.59 17.43 6.88
CA ILE A 135 -21.18 17.62 6.54
C ILE A 135 -21.10 18.01 5.07
N PRO A 136 -20.50 19.16 4.72
CA PRO A 136 -20.36 19.59 3.34
C PRO A 136 -19.34 18.73 2.59
N VAL A 137 -19.70 18.25 1.40
CA VAL A 137 -18.77 17.66 0.45
C VAL A 137 -18.35 18.72 -0.55
N THR A 138 -17.05 18.96 -0.62
CA THR A 138 -16.47 19.98 -1.50
C THR A 138 -15.71 19.33 -2.64
N PRO A 139 -15.54 19.98 -3.81
CA PRO A 139 -14.67 19.48 -4.87
C PRO A 139 -13.24 19.27 -4.37
N GLY A 140 -12.79 20.10 -3.42
CA GLY A 140 -11.48 20.00 -2.79
C GLY A 140 -11.26 18.64 -2.11
N ILE A 141 -12.24 18.13 -1.37
CA ILE A 141 -12.15 16.81 -0.72
C ILE A 141 -12.00 15.69 -1.76
N LEU A 142 -12.75 15.74 -2.86
CA LEU A 142 -12.67 14.75 -3.94
C LEU A 142 -11.30 14.78 -4.63
N ILE A 143 -10.80 15.97 -4.95
CA ILE A 143 -9.46 16.15 -5.53
C ILE A 143 -8.39 15.62 -4.59
N GLN A 144 -8.49 15.93 -3.29
CA GLN A 144 -7.56 15.48 -2.28
C GLN A 144 -7.50 13.94 -2.20
N ILE A 145 -8.64 13.28 -2.13
CA ILE A 145 -8.73 11.81 -2.07
C ILE A 145 -8.10 11.18 -3.32
N ILE A 146 -8.48 11.67 -4.52
CA ILE A 146 -7.95 11.16 -5.78
C ILE A 146 -6.44 11.38 -5.86
N ALA A 147 -5.96 12.58 -5.52
CA ALA A 147 -4.53 12.92 -5.58
C ALA A 147 -3.70 12.04 -4.64
N ILE A 148 -4.16 11.81 -3.40
CA ILE A 148 -3.45 10.99 -2.43
C ILE A 148 -3.40 9.53 -2.89
N ILE A 149 -4.52 8.95 -3.34
CA ILE A 149 -4.56 7.56 -3.81
C ILE A 149 -3.66 7.38 -5.04
N THR A 150 -3.76 8.28 -6.01
CA THR A 150 -2.93 8.23 -7.23
C THR A 150 -1.45 8.37 -6.90
N PHE A 151 -1.10 9.28 -6.01
CA PHE A 151 0.28 9.48 -5.57
C PHE A 151 0.82 8.25 -4.84
N ALA A 152 0.05 7.68 -3.90
CA ALA A 152 0.48 6.49 -3.15
C ALA A 152 0.69 5.28 -4.07
N THR A 153 -0.24 5.01 -4.99
CA THR A 153 -0.11 3.92 -5.97
C THR A 153 1.06 4.14 -6.93
N PHE A 154 1.28 5.39 -7.36
CA PHE A 154 2.43 5.75 -8.20
C PHE A 154 3.75 5.53 -7.47
N LEU A 155 3.88 5.99 -6.21
CA LEU A 155 5.09 5.78 -5.41
C LEU A 155 5.42 4.29 -5.23
N VAL A 156 4.43 3.50 -4.82
CA VAL A 156 4.61 2.05 -4.67
C VAL A 156 5.09 1.45 -5.99
N HIS A 157 4.47 1.81 -7.11
CA HIS A 157 4.87 1.31 -8.43
C HIS A 157 6.30 1.71 -8.81
N VAL A 158 6.70 2.96 -8.56
CA VAL A 158 8.06 3.44 -8.87
C VAL A 158 9.10 2.71 -8.02
N ILE A 159 8.89 2.65 -6.71
CA ILE A 159 9.83 2.03 -5.77
C ILE A 159 9.98 0.54 -6.09
N THR A 160 8.87 -0.19 -6.23
CA THR A 160 8.92 -1.64 -6.43
C THR A 160 9.48 -2.04 -7.80
N LYS A 161 9.09 -1.34 -8.87
CA LYS A 161 9.57 -1.66 -10.23
C LYS A 161 11.05 -1.34 -10.42
N ASN A 162 11.56 -0.35 -9.71
CA ASN A 162 12.91 0.17 -9.92
C ASN A 162 13.89 -0.25 -8.82
N SER A 163 13.46 -0.99 -7.81
CA SER A 163 14.30 -1.46 -6.70
C SER A 163 15.61 -2.13 -7.14
N LEU A 164 15.60 -2.79 -8.31
CA LEU A 164 16.79 -3.46 -8.87
C LEU A 164 17.36 -2.81 -10.14
N SER A 165 16.87 -1.65 -10.60
CA SER A 165 17.19 -1.20 -11.96
C SER A 165 17.52 0.28 -12.15
N LEU A 166 17.15 1.18 -11.24
CA LEU A 166 17.44 2.61 -11.38
C LEU A 166 18.64 3.04 -10.56
N SER A 167 19.40 4.00 -11.15
CA SER A 167 20.32 4.81 -10.36
C SER A 167 19.54 5.57 -9.30
N GLU A 168 20.00 5.51 -8.07
CA GLU A 168 19.42 6.17 -6.88
C GLU A 168 19.08 7.65 -7.13
N SER A 169 19.89 8.34 -7.93
CA SER A 169 19.68 9.76 -8.28
C SER A 169 18.43 9.98 -9.14
N LYS A 170 18.14 9.07 -10.08
CA LYS A 170 16.96 9.19 -10.96
C LYS A 170 15.68 8.89 -10.20
N GLU A 171 15.72 7.90 -9.32
CA GLU A 171 14.57 7.55 -8.47
C GLU A 171 14.21 8.72 -7.53
N LYS A 172 15.19 9.30 -6.85
CA LYS A 172 15.01 10.49 -6.01
C LYS A 172 14.38 11.65 -6.77
N LEU A 173 14.83 11.91 -8.00
CA LEU A 173 14.28 12.98 -8.85
C LEU A 173 12.79 12.73 -9.17
N ILE A 174 12.42 11.51 -9.55
CA ILE A 174 11.02 11.14 -9.85
C ILE A 174 10.14 11.34 -8.63
N ILE A 175 10.59 10.91 -7.45
CA ILE A 175 9.87 11.07 -6.18
C ILE A 175 9.69 12.55 -5.83
N ILE A 176 10.72 13.38 -5.98
CA ILE A 176 10.65 14.83 -5.73
C ILE A 176 9.61 15.48 -6.65
N ILE A 177 9.62 15.18 -7.94
CA ILE A 177 8.63 15.73 -8.89
C ILE A 177 7.21 15.31 -8.48
N ALA A 178 7.01 14.05 -8.13
CA ALA A 178 5.72 13.56 -7.68
C ALA A 178 5.24 14.25 -6.39
N CYS A 179 6.14 14.50 -5.43
CA CYS A 179 5.83 15.27 -4.21
C CYS A 179 5.42 16.72 -4.51
N ILE A 180 6.06 17.36 -5.49
CA ILE A 180 5.70 18.72 -5.93
C ILE A 180 4.29 18.73 -6.53
N ILE A 181 3.98 17.76 -7.41
CA ILE A 181 2.65 17.63 -8.03
C ILE A 181 1.58 17.42 -6.96
N LEU A 182 1.82 16.51 -6.00
CA LEU A 182 0.90 16.30 -4.87
C LEU A 182 0.69 17.58 -4.07
N SER A 183 1.76 18.30 -3.75
CA SER A 183 1.68 19.55 -2.98
C SER A 183 0.83 20.61 -3.69
N ILE A 184 0.95 20.73 -5.00
CA ILE A 184 0.13 21.63 -5.83
C ILE A 184 -1.34 21.17 -5.80
N ALA A 185 -1.61 19.87 -5.98
CA ALA A 185 -2.97 19.32 -5.94
C ALA A 185 -3.64 19.56 -4.57
N LEU A 186 -2.91 19.37 -3.47
CA LEU A 186 -3.39 19.66 -2.13
C LEU A 186 -3.65 21.16 -1.92
N ALA A 187 -2.77 22.02 -2.39
CA ALA A 187 -2.98 23.48 -2.32
C ALA A 187 -4.23 23.90 -3.09
N LEU A 188 -4.45 23.39 -4.29
CA LEU A 188 -5.67 23.62 -5.07
C LEU A 188 -6.92 23.11 -4.35
N SER A 189 -6.84 21.97 -3.68
CA SER A 189 -7.98 21.43 -2.93
C SER A 189 -8.43 22.37 -1.81
N PHE A 190 -7.51 23.09 -1.17
CA PHE A 190 -7.83 24.10 -0.16
C PHE A 190 -8.51 25.36 -0.71
N MET A 191 -8.38 25.66 -2.00
CA MET A 191 -9.07 26.78 -2.63
C MET A 191 -10.53 26.43 -3.00
N LEU A 192 -10.83 25.16 -3.21
CA LEU A 192 -12.14 24.68 -3.67
C LEU A 192 -13.03 24.23 -2.50
N ARG A 193 -13.39 25.19 -1.63
CA ARG A 193 -14.15 24.92 -0.38
C ARG A 193 -15.66 25.12 -0.49
N THR A 194 -16.18 25.55 -1.63
CA THR A 194 -17.62 25.68 -1.84
C THR A 194 -18.27 24.29 -1.77
N ALA A 195 -19.30 24.16 -0.92
CA ALA A 195 -20.04 22.89 -0.84
C ALA A 195 -20.74 22.58 -2.15
N MET A 196 -20.55 21.39 -2.70
CA MET A 196 -21.34 20.88 -3.82
C MET A 196 -22.69 20.37 -3.33
N PHE A 197 -22.67 19.61 -2.26
CA PHE A 197 -23.82 19.06 -1.54
C PHE A 197 -23.45 18.75 -0.10
N ASN A 198 -24.47 18.50 0.71
CA ASN A 198 -24.28 18.13 2.11
C ASN A 198 -24.67 16.67 2.31
N ILE A 199 -23.86 15.92 3.06
CA ILE A 199 -24.13 14.54 3.44
C ILE A 199 -24.46 14.50 4.94
N HIS A 200 -25.43 13.70 5.31
CA HIS A 200 -25.70 13.44 6.72
C HIS A 200 -24.53 12.65 7.34
N ALA A 201 -24.07 13.04 8.53
CA ALA A 201 -22.90 12.44 9.18
C ALA A 201 -23.03 10.91 9.33
N LEU A 202 -24.24 10.38 9.58
CA LEU A 202 -24.48 8.93 9.64
C LEU A 202 -24.24 8.21 8.31
N VAL A 203 -24.51 8.88 7.17
CA VAL A 203 -24.23 8.31 5.84
C VAL A 203 -22.73 8.21 5.64
N LEU A 204 -21.96 9.25 6.03
CA LEU A 204 -20.51 9.22 5.95
C LEU A 204 -19.91 8.10 6.81
N ILE A 205 -20.39 7.94 8.05
CA ILE A 205 -19.99 6.85 8.94
C ILE A 205 -20.35 5.49 8.31
N GLY A 206 -21.55 5.36 7.74
CA GLY A 206 -21.97 4.15 7.03
C GLY A 206 -21.06 3.80 5.86
N LEU A 207 -20.61 4.78 5.07
CA LEU A 207 -19.64 4.58 3.98
C LEU A 207 -18.28 4.10 4.50
N ILE A 208 -17.78 4.71 5.58
CA ILE A 208 -16.51 4.29 6.20
C ILE A 208 -16.60 2.83 6.68
N ILE A 209 -17.70 2.46 7.34
CA ILE A 209 -17.95 1.08 7.79
C ILE A 209 -18.06 0.14 6.59
N LEU A 210 -18.79 0.52 5.53
CA LEU A 210 -18.95 -0.29 4.32
C LEU A 210 -17.60 -0.59 3.66
N PHE A 211 -16.79 0.44 3.42
CA PHE A 211 -15.46 0.25 2.82
C PHE A 211 -14.52 -0.56 3.72
N SER A 212 -14.59 -0.37 5.03
CA SER A 212 -13.83 -1.19 6.00
C SER A 212 -14.26 -2.66 5.97
N LEU A 213 -15.56 -2.94 5.85
CA LEU A 213 -16.06 -4.30 5.73
C LEU A 213 -15.65 -4.97 4.42
N ILE A 214 -15.72 -4.24 3.31
CA ILE A 214 -15.25 -4.74 1.99
C ILE A 214 -13.78 -5.14 2.11
N HIS A 215 -12.93 -4.28 2.66
CA HIS A 215 -11.52 -4.59 2.90
C HIS A 215 -11.34 -5.86 3.76
N ILE A 216 -12.05 -5.96 4.89
CA ILE A 216 -11.94 -7.12 5.80
C ILE A 216 -12.37 -8.42 5.10
N ILE A 217 -13.43 -8.38 4.29
CA ILE A 217 -13.93 -9.56 3.57
C ILE A 217 -12.91 -9.98 2.51
N ILE A 218 -12.48 -9.08 1.65
CA ILE A 218 -11.54 -9.38 0.57
C ILE A 218 -10.20 -9.84 1.14
N SER A 219 -9.66 -9.15 2.15
CA SER A 219 -8.38 -9.51 2.78
C SER A 219 -8.36 -10.87 3.49
N ARG A 220 -9.53 -11.47 3.74
CA ARG A 220 -9.63 -12.85 4.27
C ARG A 220 -9.69 -13.91 3.18
N VAL A 221 -10.08 -13.53 1.99
CA VAL A 221 -10.21 -14.44 0.83
C VAL A 221 -8.90 -14.52 0.05
N LEU A 222 -8.20 -13.38 -0.12
CA LEU A 222 -6.86 -13.30 -0.72
C LEU A 222 -5.78 -13.72 0.28
#